data_e1cc68f20168f89be8e15c32d0beacfe
#
_entry.id   e1cc68f20168f89be8e15c32d0beacfe
#
_cell.length_a   1.000
_cell.length_b   1.000
_cell.length_c   1.000
_cell.angle_alpha   90.00
_cell.angle_beta   90.00
_cell.angle_gamma   90.00
#
_symmetry.space_group_name_H-M   'P 1'
#
loop_
_entity.id
_entity.type
_entity.pdbx_description
1 polymer ?
#
loop_
_entity_poly.entity_id
_entity_poly.type
_entity_poly.pdbx_seq_one_letter_code
_entity_poly.pdbx_strand_id
1 'polypeptide(L)'
;MKNLDWGKLSFGYSKTDYNVRCYYKDGKWSAPEVSDSEMLNIHMASTCLHYGQEAFEGMKAFRGKDGKIRLFRCEENAKRMLSSAEYVMMQAPSIELFEEAVVKAIELNKEYVPPYESGASLYIRPLLIGVGPQMGVAPAKEYIFVVFVAPVGPYFKAGFKPTKVMLERRYDRAAPNGTGHIKVGGNYAAGMRSGEVAHQKGYSTAIFLDSKEKKYIDECGPANFFGIKNGSYITPFSHTILPSITNASLMAVSYTHLTLPT
;
A
#
# COMPACT_ATOMS: atom_id res chain seq x y z
N MET A 1 20.76 16.49 2.19
CA MET A 1 20.10 15.34 2.84
C MET A 1 20.02 15.58 4.34
N LYS A 2 18.93 15.12 4.98
CA LYS A 2 18.81 15.15 6.45
C LYS A 2 19.88 14.27 7.08
N ASN A 3 20.35 14.67 8.26
CA ASN A 3 21.33 13.88 9.03
C ASN A 3 20.59 12.78 9.82
N LEU A 4 20.33 11.65 9.16
CA LEU A 4 19.63 10.48 9.72
C LEU A 4 20.55 9.27 9.68
N ASP A 5 20.45 8.40 10.68
CA ASP A 5 21.09 7.07 10.64
C ASP A 5 20.31 6.13 9.71
N TRP A 6 20.62 6.20 8.42
CA TRP A 6 19.94 5.44 7.37
C TRP A 6 20.01 3.92 7.58
N GLY A 7 21.05 3.44 8.23
CA GLY A 7 21.25 2.01 8.51
C GLY A 7 20.36 1.48 9.64
N LYS A 8 19.86 2.36 10.51
CA LYS A 8 18.96 1.99 11.62
C LYS A 8 17.47 2.13 11.31
N LEU A 9 17.11 2.61 10.12
CA LEU A 9 15.71 2.74 9.75
C LEU A 9 14.99 1.39 9.79
N SER A 10 13.77 1.41 10.32
CA SER A 10 12.80 0.31 10.23
C SER A 10 11.67 0.68 9.26
N PHE A 11 10.75 -0.24 9.01
CA PHE A 11 9.51 0.07 8.31
C PHE A 11 8.48 0.64 9.30
N GLY A 12 8.76 1.84 9.82
CA GLY A 12 7.94 2.54 10.80
C GLY A 12 7.70 3.99 10.40
N TYR A 13 6.78 4.63 11.09
CA TYR A 13 6.52 6.06 10.89
C TYR A 13 7.73 6.88 11.35
N SER A 14 8.15 7.81 10.52
CA SER A 14 9.12 8.86 10.84
C SER A 14 8.59 10.18 10.32
N LYS A 15 8.56 11.19 11.17
CA LYS A 15 8.10 12.52 10.78
C LYS A 15 8.99 13.10 9.68
N THR A 16 8.34 13.72 8.70
CA THR A 16 8.96 14.55 7.66
C THR A 16 8.40 15.96 7.73
N ASP A 17 8.95 16.87 6.92
CA ASP A 17 8.62 18.30 7.09
C ASP A 17 7.21 18.62 6.59
N TYR A 18 6.74 17.96 5.50
CA TYR A 18 5.50 18.32 4.84
C TYR A 18 4.69 17.10 4.37
N ASN A 19 3.39 17.29 4.26
CA ASN A 19 2.48 16.43 3.51
C ASN A 19 1.67 17.27 2.52
N VAL A 20 0.99 16.60 1.59
CA VAL A 20 0.16 17.23 0.57
C VAL A 20 -1.27 16.77 0.74
N ARG A 21 -2.23 17.67 0.66
CA ARG A 21 -3.67 17.43 0.86
C ARG A 21 -4.47 17.95 -0.29
N CYS A 22 -5.44 17.19 -0.75
CA CYS A 22 -6.47 17.62 -1.68
C CYS A 22 -7.83 17.34 -1.06
N TYR A 23 -8.78 18.25 -1.24
CA TYR A 23 -10.11 18.16 -0.67
C TYR A 23 -11.15 18.05 -1.78
N TYR A 24 -12.04 17.04 -1.65
CA TYR A 24 -13.20 16.94 -2.53
C TYR A 24 -14.42 17.50 -1.81
N LYS A 25 -15.00 18.51 -2.40
CA LYS A 25 -16.20 19.17 -1.90
C LYS A 25 -16.98 19.77 -3.07
N ASP A 26 -18.30 19.80 -2.97
CA ASP A 26 -19.20 20.39 -3.97
C ASP A 26 -18.92 19.90 -5.40
N GLY A 27 -18.62 18.57 -5.53
CA GLY A 27 -18.45 17.89 -6.81
C GLY A 27 -17.06 18.06 -7.45
N LYS A 28 -16.08 18.66 -6.77
CA LYS A 28 -14.74 18.90 -7.33
C LYS A 28 -13.61 18.71 -6.32
N TRP A 29 -12.45 18.36 -6.83
CA TRP A 29 -11.20 18.34 -6.08
C TRP A 29 -10.53 19.71 -6.03
N SER A 30 -9.93 20.05 -4.90
CA SER A 30 -9.02 21.20 -4.79
C SER A 30 -7.68 20.89 -5.48
N ALA A 31 -6.90 21.93 -5.77
CA ALA A 31 -5.48 21.79 -6.06
C ALA A 31 -4.73 21.20 -4.83
N PRO A 32 -3.52 20.61 -5.02
CA PRO A 32 -2.72 20.10 -3.93
C PRO A 32 -2.23 21.22 -2.99
N GLU A 33 -2.62 21.15 -1.72
CA GLU A 33 -2.24 22.07 -0.65
C GLU A 33 -1.11 21.47 0.20
N VAL A 34 -0.15 22.29 0.63
CA VAL A 34 0.97 21.87 1.48
C VAL A 34 0.61 22.08 2.95
N SER A 35 0.94 21.09 3.79
CA SER A 35 0.76 21.19 5.24
C SER A 35 1.97 20.61 5.96
N ASP A 36 2.38 21.23 7.06
CA ASP A 36 3.39 20.75 8.02
C ASP A 36 2.78 20.00 9.22
N SER A 37 1.43 20.04 9.32
CA SER A 37 0.70 19.36 10.37
C SER A 37 0.59 17.87 10.12
N GLU A 38 0.90 17.05 11.13
CA GLU A 38 0.68 15.61 11.12
C GLU A 38 -0.78 15.22 11.45
N MET A 39 -1.60 16.18 11.82
CA MET A 39 -2.98 15.96 12.26
C MET A 39 -3.96 16.29 11.14
N LEU A 40 -4.97 15.45 10.99
CA LEU A 40 -6.14 15.70 10.14
C LEU A 40 -7.32 16.09 11.04
N ASN A 41 -7.94 17.23 10.76
CA ASN A 41 -9.18 17.63 11.43
C ASN A 41 -10.36 17.08 10.62
N ILE A 42 -11.03 16.06 11.14
CA ILE A 42 -12.18 15.42 10.53
C ILE A 42 -13.36 15.37 11.50
N HIS A 43 -14.57 15.36 10.97
CA HIS A 43 -15.79 15.28 11.77
C HIS A 43 -15.89 13.89 12.45
N MET A 44 -16.35 13.83 13.70
CA MET A 44 -16.46 12.57 14.45
C MET A 44 -17.40 11.54 13.81
N ALA A 45 -18.36 11.96 13.00
CA ALA A 45 -19.26 11.09 12.23
C ALA A 45 -18.78 10.81 10.81
N SER A 46 -17.47 10.92 10.54
CA SER A 46 -16.90 10.62 9.22
C SER A 46 -17.03 9.12 8.89
N THR A 47 -17.35 8.82 7.63
CA THR A 47 -17.54 7.44 7.17
C THR A 47 -16.29 6.57 7.29
N CYS A 48 -15.11 7.16 7.17
CA CYS A 48 -13.85 6.43 7.37
C CYS A 48 -13.70 5.89 8.81
N LEU A 49 -14.22 6.59 9.81
CA LEU A 49 -14.14 6.19 11.23
C LEU A 49 -15.13 5.07 11.59
N HIS A 50 -16.31 5.07 10.97
CA HIS A 50 -17.40 4.17 11.36
C HIS A 50 -17.59 3.01 10.39
N TYR A 51 -17.35 3.23 9.10
CA TYR A 51 -17.65 2.25 8.05
C TYR A 51 -16.43 1.84 7.25
N GLY A 52 -15.22 2.30 7.65
CA GLY A 52 -13.99 1.98 6.96
C GLY A 52 -13.97 2.45 5.51
N GLN A 53 -14.70 3.53 5.18
CA GLN A 53 -14.72 4.08 3.82
C GLN A 53 -13.42 4.86 3.57
N GLU A 54 -12.37 4.11 3.23
CA GLU A 54 -11.05 4.60 2.93
C GLU A 54 -10.34 3.68 1.92
N ALA A 55 -9.37 4.21 1.23
CA ALA A 55 -8.44 3.45 0.38
C ALA A 55 -7.05 4.06 0.51
N PHE A 56 -6.01 3.24 0.40
CA PHE A 56 -4.65 3.74 0.49
C PHE A 56 -3.73 3.08 -0.53
N GLU A 57 -2.62 3.73 -0.79
CA GLU A 57 -1.57 3.20 -1.63
C GLU A 57 -0.22 3.17 -0.92
N GLY A 58 0.71 2.44 -1.48
CA GLY A 58 2.07 2.37 -0.99
C GLY A 58 3.04 2.22 -2.14
N MET A 59 3.96 3.16 -2.24
CA MET A 59 5.02 3.16 -3.24
C MET A 59 6.31 3.71 -2.65
N LYS A 60 7.38 3.69 -3.41
CA LYS A 60 8.69 4.13 -2.95
C LYS A 60 9.37 5.02 -3.97
N ALA A 61 10.06 6.05 -3.47
CA ALA A 61 11.03 6.80 -4.24
C ALA A 61 12.45 6.38 -3.84
N PHE A 62 13.31 6.28 -4.84
CA PHE A 62 14.70 5.82 -4.70
C PHE A 62 15.65 6.85 -5.28
N ARG A 63 16.78 7.05 -4.61
CA ARG A 63 17.90 7.78 -5.17
C ARG A 63 18.78 6.84 -5.98
N GLY A 64 18.97 7.16 -7.25
CA GLY A 64 19.89 6.41 -8.13
C GLY A 64 21.36 6.75 -7.87
N LYS A 65 22.27 5.97 -8.44
CA LYS A 65 23.72 6.24 -8.42
C LYS A 65 24.09 7.62 -9.00
N ASP A 66 23.29 8.10 -9.93
CA ASP A 66 23.43 9.42 -10.56
C ASP A 66 22.82 10.56 -9.71
N GLY A 67 22.39 10.27 -8.48
CA GLY A 67 21.78 11.23 -7.56
C GLY A 67 20.32 11.59 -7.87
N LYS A 68 19.77 11.17 -9.01
CA LYS A 68 18.38 11.45 -9.38
C LYS A 68 17.41 10.63 -8.54
N ILE A 69 16.29 11.23 -8.20
CA ILE A 69 15.18 10.57 -7.50
C ILE A 69 14.23 9.98 -8.54
N ARG A 70 13.82 8.75 -8.33
CA ARG A 70 12.95 8.01 -9.25
C ARG A 70 11.78 7.39 -8.50
N LEU A 71 10.60 7.46 -9.13
CA LEU A 71 9.41 6.71 -8.76
C LEU A 71 9.31 5.44 -9.61
N PHE A 72 8.75 4.39 -9.03
CA PHE A 72 8.49 3.14 -9.73
C PHE A 72 7.01 2.96 -9.99
N ARG A 73 6.58 3.06 -11.26
CA ARG A 73 5.22 2.77 -11.74
C ARG A 73 4.09 3.50 -11.00
N CYS A 74 4.26 4.81 -10.75
CA CYS A 74 3.32 5.65 -10.01
C CYS A 74 1.89 5.59 -10.60
N GLU A 75 1.78 5.64 -11.93
CA GLU A 75 0.51 5.55 -12.66
C GLU A 75 -0.29 4.28 -12.30
N GLU A 76 0.37 3.14 -12.13
CA GLU A 76 -0.30 1.89 -11.75
C GLU A 76 -0.88 1.96 -10.31
N ASN A 77 -0.22 2.70 -9.42
CA ASN A 77 -0.77 2.97 -8.09
C ASN A 77 -1.98 3.90 -8.17
N ALA A 78 -1.95 4.93 -9.03
CA ALA A 78 -3.09 5.81 -9.26
C ALA A 78 -4.29 5.02 -9.81
N LYS A 79 -4.09 4.17 -10.82
CA LYS A 79 -5.13 3.29 -11.39
C LYS A 79 -5.73 2.35 -10.33
N ARG A 80 -4.89 1.79 -9.46
CA ARG A 80 -5.36 0.89 -8.40
C ARG A 80 -6.12 1.65 -7.30
N MET A 81 -5.73 2.90 -6.99
CA MET A 81 -6.51 3.78 -6.11
C MET A 81 -7.91 4.06 -6.70
N LEU A 82 -8.00 4.35 -8.01
CA LEU A 82 -9.29 4.53 -8.70
C LEU A 82 -10.18 3.29 -8.54
N SER A 83 -9.65 2.11 -8.86
CA SER A 83 -10.40 0.85 -8.74
C SER A 83 -10.82 0.56 -7.29
N SER A 84 -9.95 0.81 -6.31
CA SER A 84 -10.29 0.61 -4.90
C SER A 84 -11.38 1.58 -4.43
N ALA A 85 -11.27 2.84 -4.82
CA ALA A 85 -12.25 3.88 -4.46
C ALA A 85 -13.62 3.62 -5.10
N GLU A 86 -13.64 3.25 -6.39
CA GLU A 86 -14.88 2.90 -7.10
C GLU A 86 -15.65 1.79 -6.38
N TYR A 87 -14.97 0.74 -5.96
CA TYR A 87 -15.60 -0.40 -5.29
C TYR A 87 -16.27 -0.03 -3.96
N VAL A 88 -15.68 0.89 -3.19
CA VAL A 88 -16.26 1.39 -1.92
C VAL A 88 -16.97 2.73 -2.10
N MET A 89 -17.36 3.04 -3.32
CA MET A 89 -18.18 4.20 -3.70
C MET A 89 -17.60 5.55 -3.24
N MET A 90 -16.29 5.74 -3.42
CA MET A 90 -15.61 7.01 -3.16
C MET A 90 -15.26 7.75 -4.45
N GLN A 91 -15.21 9.07 -4.38
CA GLN A 91 -14.64 9.90 -5.45
C GLN A 91 -13.12 9.92 -5.32
N ALA A 92 -12.43 9.23 -6.22
CA ALA A 92 -10.98 9.27 -6.26
C ALA A 92 -10.46 10.55 -6.96
N PRO A 93 -9.22 11.01 -6.65
CA PRO A 93 -8.54 11.99 -7.48
C PRO A 93 -8.27 11.40 -8.87
N SER A 94 -8.17 12.25 -9.91
CA SER A 94 -7.71 11.81 -11.23
C SER A 94 -6.27 11.27 -11.16
N ILE A 95 -5.83 10.54 -12.18
CA ILE A 95 -4.45 10.04 -12.26
C ILE A 95 -3.47 11.21 -12.18
N GLU A 96 -3.75 12.30 -12.89
CA GLU A 96 -2.91 13.51 -12.92
C GLU A 96 -2.82 14.18 -11.54
N LEU A 97 -3.95 14.32 -10.85
CA LEU A 97 -3.97 14.91 -9.50
C LEU A 97 -3.25 14.01 -8.48
N PHE A 98 -3.41 12.69 -8.60
CA PHE A 98 -2.69 11.74 -7.78
C PHE A 98 -1.18 11.87 -7.98
N GLU A 99 -0.72 11.88 -9.23
CA GLU A 99 0.70 11.99 -9.57
C GLU A 99 1.28 13.34 -9.15
N GLU A 100 0.55 14.44 -9.40
CA GLU A 100 0.95 15.79 -8.96
C GLU A 100 1.15 15.84 -7.44
N ALA A 101 0.21 15.32 -6.65
CA ALA A 101 0.31 15.31 -5.20
C ALA A 101 1.48 14.44 -4.71
N VAL A 102 1.73 13.29 -5.35
CA VAL A 102 2.85 12.40 -5.04
C VAL A 102 4.19 13.06 -5.34
N VAL A 103 4.35 13.63 -6.53
CA VAL A 103 5.58 14.32 -6.93
C VAL A 103 5.85 15.52 -6.00
N LYS A 104 4.83 16.33 -5.73
CA LYS A 104 4.93 17.46 -4.81
C LYS A 104 5.36 17.05 -3.40
N ALA A 105 4.80 15.95 -2.87
CA ALA A 105 5.19 15.43 -1.55
C ALA A 105 6.66 14.98 -1.51
N ILE A 106 7.18 14.38 -2.59
CA ILE A 106 8.58 13.98 -2.69
C ILE A 106 9.50 15.21 -2.80
N GLU A 107 9.17 16.18 -3.63
CA GLU A 107 9.96 17.39 -3.84
C GLU A 107 10.13 18.19 -2.55
N LEU A 108 9.03 18.36 -1.80
CA LEU A 108 9.03 19.03 -0.50
C LEU A 108 9.88 18.32 0.55
N ASN A 109 10.01 16.99 0.44
CA ASN A 109 10.74 16.14 1.38
C ASN A 109 11.98 15.47 0.75
N LYS A 110 12.55 16.01 -0.33
CA LYS A 110 13.68 15.41 -1.06
C LYS A 110 14.91 15.13 -0.20
N GLU A 111 15.06 15.89 0.88
CA GLU A 111 16.16 15.73 1.85
C GLU A 111 16.04 14.42 2.67
N TYR A 112 14.83 13.83 2.71
CA TYR A 112 14.55 12.56 3.37
C TYR A 112 14.69 11.35 2.44
N VAL A 113 14.98 11.54 1.14
CA VAL A 113 15.25 10.42 0.23
C VAL A 113 16.63 9.87 0.54
N PRO A 114 16.72 8.60 1.02
CA PRO A 114 17.99 8.02 1.46
C PRO A 114 19.03 7.97 0.34
N PRO A 115 20.33 7.95 0.68
CA PRO A 115 21.39 7.74 -0.29
C PRO A 115 21.32 6.33 -0.89
N TYR A 116 21.80 6.18 -2.13
CA TYR A 116 21.72 4.92 -2.88
C TYR A 116 22.31 3.72 -2.10
N GLU A 117 23.46 3.92 -1.46
CA GLU A 117 24.23 2.88 -0.79
C GLU A 117 23.55 2.37 0.50
N SER A 118 22.58 3.11 1.03
CA SER A 118 21.93 2.75 2.30
C SER A 118 21.00 1.54 2.19
N GLY A 119 20.55 1.19 0.97
CA GLY A 119 19.50 0.19 0.77
C GLY A 119 18.12 0.61 1.29
N ALA A 120 17.99 1.82 1.85
CA ALA A 120 16.75 2.40 2.31
C ALA A 120 16.01 3.14 1.17
N SER A 121 14.79 3.57 1.43
CA SER A 121 13.95 4.27 0.45
C SER A 121 13.03 5.28 1.13
N LEU A 122 12.51 6.24 0.37
CA LEU A 122 11.41 7.07 0.84
C LEU A 122 10.10 6.35 0.52
N TYR A 123 9.39 5.91 1.57
CA TYR A 123 8.04 5.35 1.43
C TYR A 123 7.04 6.47 1.27
N ILE A 124 6.08 6.29 0.36
CA ILE A 124 5.03 7.25 0.06
C ILE A 124 3.69 6.59 0.34
N ARG A 125 2.86 7.27 1.15
CA ARG A 125 1.53 6.83 1.53
C ARG A 125 0.47 7.81 1.01
N PRO A 126 -0.10 7.57 -0.18
CA PRO A 126 -1.38 8.15 -0.56
C PRO A 126 -2.51 7.50 0.24
N LEU A 127 -3.39 8.32 0.81
CA LEU A 127 -4.54 7.90 1.60
C LEU A 127 -5.76 8.71 1.17
N LEU A 128 -6.84 8.04 0.80
CA LEU A 128 -8.14 8.62 0.49
C LEU A 128 -9.14 8.22 1.57
N ILE A 129 -9.81 9.19 2.19
CA ILE A 129 -10.78 8.96 3.26
C ILE A 129 -12.08 9.72 3.01
N GLY A 130 -13.20 9.06 3.30
CA GLY A 130 -14.52 9.70 3.36
C GLY A 130 -14.68 10.50 4.65
N VAL A 131 -15.04 11.78 4.53
CA VAL A 131 -15.16 12.71 5.65
C VAL A 131 -16.53 13.41 5.65
N GLY A 132 -16.74 14.27 6.64
CA GLY A 132 -18.02 14.97 6.81
C GLY A 132 -19.03 14.17 7.67
N PRO A 133 -20.12 14.81 8.07
CA PRO A 133 -21.13 14.21 8.96
C PRO A 133 -22.02 13.21 8.22
N GLN A 134 -21.93 11.92 8.59
CA GLN A 134 -22.74 10.86 8.02
C GLN A 134 -23.10 9.82 9.10
N MET A 135 -24.38 9.67 9.44
CA MET A 135 -24.84 8.69 10.43
C MET A 135 -25.27 7.36 9.80
N GLY A 136 -25.97 7.40 8.67
CA GLY A 136 -26.40 6.20 7.96
C GLY A 136 -25.28 5.61 7.10
N VAL A 137 -25.36 4.31 6.79
CA VAL A 137 -24.44 3.65 5.88
C VAL A 137 -24.70 4.13 4.46
N ALA A 138 -23.96 5.12 4.02
CA ALA A 138 -24.00 5.69 2.67
C ALA A 138 -22.62 6.28 2.33
N PRO A 139 -22.30 6.46 1.04
CA PRO A 139 -21.07 7.12 0.62
C PRO A 139 -20.95 8.54 1.19
N ALA A 140 -19.75 8.94 1.59
CA ALA A 140 -19.49 10.31 1.98
C ALA A 140 -19.72 11.27 0.81
N LYS A 141 -19.98 12.53 1.13
CA LYS A 141 -20.10 13.62 0.13
C LYS A 141 -18.82 14.43 0.01
N GLU A 142 -17.95 14.31 1.01
CA GLU A 142 -16.66 15.00 1.09
C GLU A 142 -15.54 13.98 1.30
N TYR A 143 -14.39 14.22 0.70
CA TYR A 143 -13.21 13.34 0.82
C TYR A 143 -11.95 14.17 1.04
N ILE A 144 -10.98 13.56 1.70
CA ILE A 144 -9.61 14.06 1.78
C ILE A 144 -8.70 13.04 1.11
N PHE A 145 -7.90 13.50 0.18
CA PHE A 145 -6.77 12.77 -0.35
C PHE A 145 -5.49 13.38 0.22
N VAL A 146 -4.76 12.61 1.02
CA VAL A 146 -3.51 13.05 1.64
C VAL A 146 -2.35 12.17 1.19
N VAL A 147 -1.22 12.80 0.85
CA VAL A 147 0.03 12.12 0.54
C VAL A 147 1.09 12.54 1.55
N PHE A 148 1.58 11.59 2.32
CA PHE A 148 2.71 11.80 3.22
C PHE A 148 3.82 10.79 2.94
N VAL A 149 5.02 11.08 3.39
CA VAL A 149 6.22 10.28 3.13
C VAL A 149 6.96 9.98 4.41
N ALA A 150 7.73 8.89 4.41
CA ALA A 150 8.62 8.54 5.51
C ALA A 150 9.85 7.79 4.98
N PRO A 151 11.08 8.12 5.43
CA PRO A 151 12.23 7.30 5.13
C PRO A 151 12.11 5.95 5.85
N VAL A 152 12.30 4.86 5.12
CA VAL A 152 12.17 3.49 5.65
C VAL A 152 13.35 2.63 5.25
N GLY A 153 13.74 1.74 6.15
CA GLY A 153 14.68 0.66 5.88
C GLY A 153 14.03 -0.52 5.15
N PRO A 154 14.79 -1.59 4.92
CA PRO A 154 14.26 -2.81 4.34
C PRO A 154 13.19 -3.42 5.25
N TYR A 155 12.11 -3.93 4.65
CA TYR A 155 11.01 -4.57 5.38
C TYR A 155 11.50 -5.77 6.21
N PHE A 156 12.38 -6.59 5.64
CA PHE A 156 13.05 -7.68 6.34
C PHE A 156 14.47 -7.28 6.71
N LYS A 157 14.73 -7.05 8.00
CA LYS A 157 16.05 -6.64 8.51
C LYS A 157 17.16 -7.65 8.20
N ALA A 158 16.83 -8.94 8.12
CA ALA A 158 17.78 -10.01 7.80
C ALA A 158 18.15 -10.07 6.31
N GLY A 159 17.60 -9.20 5.46
CA GLY A 159 17.78 -9.21 4.02
C GLY A 159 17.07 -10.39 3.35
N PHE A 160 17.57 -10.81 2.19
CA PHE A 160 16.99 -11.90 1.40
C PHE A 160 17.40 -13.27 1.97
N LYS A 161 16.66 -13.73 2.98
CA LYS A 161 16.88 -15.03 3.65
C LYS A 161 15.57 -15.78 3.78
N PRO A 162 15.61 -17.15 3.79
CA PRO A 162 14.44 -17.95 4.09
C PRO A 162 13.83 -17.57 5.43
N THR A 163 12.51 -17.50 5.49
CA THR A 163 11.77 -17.19 6.70
C THR A 163 10.68 -18.21 6.95
N LYS A 164 10.29 -18.39 8.21
CA LYS A 164 9.19 -19.28 8.57
C LYS A 164 7.89 -18.53 8.52
N VAL A 165 6.88 -19.11 7.90
CA VAL A 165 5.52 -18.57 7.82
C VAL A 165 4.52 -19.57 8.41
N MET A 166 3.47 -19.06 9.05
CA MET A 166 2.40 -19.88 9.61
C MET A 166 1.30 -20.08 8.56
N LEU A 167 0.86 -21.31 8.35
CA LEU A 167 -0.33 -21.56 7.53
C LEU A 167 -1.59 -21.29 8.36
N GLU A 168 -2.37 -20.29 7.97
CA GLU A 168 -3.64 -19.95 8.63
C GLU A 168 -4.79 -20.76 8.04
N ARG A 169 -5.43 -21.57 8.87
CA ARG A 169 -6.53 -22.45 8.49
C ARG A 169 -7.88 -22.03 9.06
N ARG A 170 -7.88 -21.19 10.09
CA ARG A 170 -9.09 -20.82 10.86
C ARG A 170 -9.76 -19.57 10.35
N TYR A 171 -8.95 -18.58 9.97
CA TYR A 171 -9.42 -17.26 9.60
C TYR A 171 -9.22 -17.00 8.12
N ASP A 172 -10.15 -16.26 7.53
CA ASP A 172 -10.05 -15.78 6.17
C ASP A 172 -9.38 -14.39 6.15
N ARG A 173 -8.65 -14.10 5.10
CA ARG A 173 -8.18 -12.74 4.81
C ARG A 173 -9.30 -11.90 4.20
N ALA A 174 -10.07 -12.50 3.31
CA ALA A 174 -11.15 -11.85 2.59
C ALA A 174 -12.20 -12.89 2.15
N ALA A 175 -13.47 -12.43 2.05
CA ALA A 175 -14.53 -13.25 1.48
C ALA A 175 -14.35 -13.43 -0.04
N PRO A 176 -14.87 -14.52 -0.66
CA PRO A 176 -14.71 -14.80 -2.09
C PRO A 176 -15.18 -13.68 -3.03
N ASN A 177 -16.25 -12.99 -2.66
CA ASN A 177 -16.81 -11.85 -3.40
C ASN A 177 -16.76 -10.55 -2.59
N GLY A 178 -15.76 -10.44 -1.70
CA GLY A 178 -15.58 -9.27 -0.85
C GLY A 178 -14.52 -8.31 -1.38
N THR A 179 -13.89 -7.61 -0.47
CA THR A 179 -12.96 -6.51 -0.75
C THR A 179 -11.50 -6.94 -0.95
N GLY A 180 -11.19 -8.24 -1.02
CA GLY A 180 -9.82 -8.75 -1.05
C GLY A 180 -8.95 -8.21 -2.18
N HIS A 181 -9.56 -7.89 -3.32
CA HIS A 181 -8.90 -7.40 -4.54
C HIS A 181 -8.67 -5.88 -4.55
N ILE A 182 -9.16 -5.14 -3.55
CA ILE A 182 -8.97 -3.70 -3.44
C ILE A 182 -8.09 -3.34 -2.23
N LYS A 183 -7.52 -2.14 -2.25
CA LYS A 183 -6.56 -1.73 -1.22
C LYS A 183 -7.21 -0.84 -0.17
N VAL A 184 -7.94 -1.48 0.75
CA VAL A 184 -8.70 -0.85 1.85
C VAL A 184 -8.27 -1.39 3.21
N GLY A 185 -8.33 -0.57 4.25
CA GLY A 185 -7.86 -0.91 5.60
C GLY A 185 -8.57 -2.09 6.24
N GLY A 186 -9.85 -2.31 5.89
CA GLY A 186 -10.61 -3.45 6.38
C GLY A 186 -9.95 -4.81 6.10
N ASN A 187 -9.32 -4.98 4.92
CA ASN A 187 -8.59 -6.20 4.58
C ASN A 187 -7.37 -6.42 5.49
N TYR A 188 -6.73 -5.33 5.93
CA TYR A 188 -5.57 -5.40 6.82
C TYR A 188 -6.00 -5.62 8.26
N ALA A 189 -7.06 -4.96 8.71
CA ALA A 189 -7.63 -5.18 10.04
C ALA A 189 -8.03 -6.64 10.24
N ALA A 190 -8.68 -7.27 9.26
CA ALA A 190 -9.05 -8.68 9.30
C ALA A 190 -7.85 -9.62 9.48
N GLY A 191 -6.68 -9.27 8.91
CA GLY A 191 -5.45 -10.05 9.00
C GLY A 191 -4.62 -9.87 10.27
N MET A 192 -4.89 -8.83 11.08
CA MET A 192 -4.05 -8.46 12.23
C MET A 192 -3.95 -9.59 13.26
N ARG A 193 -5.07 -10.25 13.58
CA ARG A 193 -5.11 -11.33 14.56
C ARG A 193 -4.22 -12.51 14.14
N SER A 194 -4.32 -12.93 12.90
CA SER A 194 -3.49 -14.04 12.38
C SER A 194 -2.01 -13.66 12.32
N GLY A 195 -1.69 -12.42 11.96
CA GLY A 195 -0.33 -11.88 12.00
C GLY A 195 0.26 -11.91 13.40
N GLU A 196 -0.49 -11.41 14.40
CA GLU A 196 -0.04 -11.38 15.80
C GLU A 196 0.18 -12.80 16.35
N VAL A 197 -0.76 -13.72 16.11
CA VAL A 197 -0.59 -15.14 16.51
C VAL A 197 0.63 -15.79 15.82
N ALA A 198 0.90 -15.46 14.57
CA ALA A 198 2.09 -15.95 13.88
C ALA A 198 3.36 -15.42 14.56
N HIS A 199 3.45 -14.14 14.85
CA HIS A 199 4.60 -13.51 15.54
C HIS A 199 4.83 -14.12 16.94
N GLN A 200 3.79 -14.29 17.74
CA GLN A 200 3.88 -14.93 19.07
C GLN A 200 4.43 -16.35 19.02
N LYS A 201 4.20 -17.06 17.90
CA LYS A 201 4.73 -18.40 17.64
C LYS A 201 6.10 -18.42 16.94
N GLY A 202 6.73 -17.26 16.74
CA GLY A 202 8.05 -17.13 16.12
C GLY A 202 8.05 -17.24 14.59
N TYR A 203 6.89 -17.04 13.94
CA TYR A 203 6.79 -16.93 12.48
C TYR A 203 6.84 -15.48 12.05
N SER A 204 7.30 -15.22 10.84
CA SER A 204 7.38 -13.86 10.28
C SER A 204 6.01 -13.29 9.90
N THR A 205 5.08 -14.13 9.47
CA THR A 205 3.73 -13.78 9.05
C THR A 205 2.87 -15.04 8.86
N ALA A 206 1.61 -14.86 8.44
CA ALA A 206 0.71 -15.96 8.10
C ALA A 206 0.49 -16.05 6.58
N ILE A 207 0.45 -17.26 6.03
CA ILE A 207 -0.09 -17.55 4.70
C ILE A 207 -1.57 -17.88 4.84
N PHE A 208 -2.41 -17.17 4.09
CA PHE A 208 -3.84 -17.43 4.01
C PHE A 208 -4.17 -18.35 2.85
N LEU A 209 -5.13 -19.22 3.08
CA LEU A 209 -5.73 -20.05 2.05
C LEU A 209 -6.99 -19.39 1.49
N ASP A 210 -7.38 -19.81 0.29
CA ASP A 210 -8.66 -19.40 -0.29
C ASP A 210 -9.80 -19.67 0.70
N SER A 211 -10.75 -18.73 0.78
CA SER A 211 -11.82 -18.79 1.77
C SER A 211 -12.92 -19.78 1.42
N LYS A 212 -12.99 -20.27 0.18
CA LYS A 212 -14.02 -21.18 -0.27
C LYS A 212 -13.67 -22.64 0.02
N GLU A 213 -12.49 -23.09 -0.39
CA GLU A 213 -12.08 -24.49 -0.34
C GLU A 213 -11.01 -24.77 0.72
N LYS A 214 -10.33 -23.73 1.22
CA LYS A 214 -9.18 -23.86 2.15
C LYS A 214 -8.04 -24.72 1.60
N LYS A 215 -7.85 -24.70 0.31
CA LYS A 215 -6.96 -25.60 -0.43
C LYS A 215 -5.81 -24.87 -1.11
N TYR A 216 -6.10 -23.73 -1.70
CA TYR A 216 -5.13 -22.96 -2.49
C TYR A 216 -4.57 -21.79 -1.69
N ILE A 217 -3.31 -21.44 -1.96
CA ILE A 217 -2.69 -20.26 -1.34
C ILE A 217 -3.29 -19.00 -1.97
N ASP A 218 -3.73 -18.08 -1.14
CA ASP A 218 -4.18 -16.73 -1.54
C ASP A 218 -3.04 -15.73 -1.37
N GLU A 219 -2.80 -15.27 -0.16
CA GLU A 219 -1.78 -14.25 0.12
C GLU A 219 -0.96 -14.58 1.36
N CYS A 220 0.21 -13.97 1.46
CA CYS A 220 1.13 -14.09 2.58
C CYS A 220 1.12 -12.79 3.40
N GLY A 221 0.19 -12.69 4.38
CA GLY A 221 -0.03 -11.47 5.14
C GLY A 221 -0.42 -10.29 4.22
N PRO A 222 0.36 -9.20 4.19
CA PRO A 222 0.12 -8.06 3.31
C PRO A 222 0.78 -8.20 1.92
N ALA A 223 1.37 -9.35 1.60
CA ALA A 223 2.15 -9.59 0.39
C ALA A 223 1.53 -10.70 -0.48
N ASN A 224 1.61 -10.55 -1.80
CA ASN A 224 1.29 -11.63 -2.72
C ASN A 224 2.24 -12.82 -2.52
N PHE A 225 1.79 -13.98 -2.91
CA PHE A 225 2.58 -15.20 -2.97
C PHE A 225 2.92 -15.56 -4.42
N PHE A 226 4.11 -16.10 -4.63
CA PHE A 226 4.48 -16.77 -5.88
C PHE A 226 5.47 -17.90 -5.60
N GLY A 227 5.54 -18.83 -6.52
CA GLY A 227 6.51 -19.92 -6.52
C GLY A 227 7.26 -20.01 -7.85
N ILE A 228 8.42 -20.65 -7.80
CA ILE A 228 9.17 -21.03 -9.01
C ILE A 228 9.29 -22.54 -9.02
N LYS A 229 8.84 -23.16 -10.10
CA LYS A 229 8.89 -24.61 -10.28
C LYS A 229 9.18 -24.95 -11.74
N ASN A 230 10.19 -25.78 -11.97
CA ASN A 230 10.59 -26.21 -13.32
C ASN A 230 10.77 -25.05 -14.32
N GLY A 231 11.42 -23.93 -13.89
CA GLY A 231 11.63 -22.75 -14.71
C GLY A 231 10.38 -21.88 -14.92
N SER A 232 9.25 -22.20 -14.32
CA SER A 232 8.00 -21.44 -14.43
C SER A 232 7.77 -20.58 -13.21
N TYR A 233 7.34 -19.33 -13.42
CA TYR A 233 6.81 -18.44 -12.39
C TYR A 233 5.33 -18.73 -12.18
N ILE A 234 4.94 -19.10 -10.96
CA ILE A 234 3.57 -19.50 -10.62
C ILE A 234 3.06 -18.56 -9.53
N THR A 235 1.93 -17.89 -9.77
CA THR A 235 1.28 -17.03 -8.78
C THR A 235 -0.20 -17.39 -8.67
N PRO A 236 -0.81 -17.32 -7.47
CA PRO A 236 -2.23 -17.55 -7.31
C PRO A 236 -3.06 -16.52 -8.11
N PHE A 237 -4.17 -16.98 -8.65
CA PHE A 237 -5.16 -16.15 -9.32
C PHE A 237 -6.52 -16.30 -8.61
N SER A 238 -7.01 -15.24 -7.99
CA SER A 238 -8.28 -15.22 -7.26
C SER A 238 -8.81 -13.79 -7.17
N HIS A 239 -10.12 -13.63 -7.14
CA HIS A 239 -10.78 -12.33 -6.89
C HIS A 239 -10.61 -11.83 -5.44
N THR A 240 -10.03 -12.64 -4.55
CA THR A 240 -9.70 -12.24 -3.17
C THR A 240 -8.30 -11.65 -3.04
N ILE A 241 -7.48 -11.72 -4.09
CA ILE A 241 -6.08 -11.30 -4.06
C ILE A 241 -5.94 -9.88 -4.61
N LEU A 242 -5.20 -9.04 -3.89
CA LEU A 242 -4.88 -7.69 -4.37
C LEU A 242 -3.97 -7.78 -5.61
N PRO A 243 -4.33 -7.15 -6.75
CA PRO A 243 -3.47 -7.03 -7.92
C PRO A 243 -2.21 -6.23 -7.56
N SER A 244 -1.09 -6.92 -7.33
CA SER A 244 0.16 -6.30 -6.93
C SER A 244 0.93 -5.76 -8.13
N ILE A 245 1.34 -4.50 -8.04
CA ILE A 245 2.20 -3.85 -9.03
C ILE A 245 3.58 -4.51 -9.05
N THR A 246 4.10 -4.92 -7.90
CA THR A 246 5.36 -5.68 -7.80
C THR A 246 5.23 -7.04 -8.46
N ASN A 247 4.16 -7.79 -8.19
CA ASN A 247 3.93 -9.10 -8.81
C ASN A 247 3.79 -8.98 -10.34
N ALA A 248 3.03 -8.00 -10.83
CA ALA A 248 2.92 -7.72 -12.26
C ALA A 248 4.29 -7.39 -12.90
N SER A 249 5.14 -6.66 -12.19
CA SER A 249 6.50 -6.35 -12.65
C SER A 249 7.41 -7.59 -12.67
N LEU A 250 7.30 -8.47 -11.66
CA LEU A 250 8.03 -9.74 -11.63
C LEU A 250 7.57 -10.68 -12.75
N MET A 251 6.28 -10.74 -13.04
CA MET A 251 5.77 -11.50 -14.19
C MET A 251 6.34 -10.99 -15.50
N ALA A 252 6.39 -9.68 -15.74
CA ALA A 252 6.97 -9.09 -16.93
C ALA A 252 8.47 -9.41 -17.07
N VAL A 253 9.23 -9.36 -15.97
CA VAL A 253 10.66 -9.73 -15.97
C VAL A 253 10.83 -11.23 -16.18
N SER A 254 10.00 -12.07 -15.55
CA SER A 254 10.09 -13.53 -15.71
C SER A 254 9.80 -13.96 -17.16
N TYR A 255 8.86 -13.30 -17.83
CA TYR A 255 8.59 -13.56 -19.26
C TYR A 255 9.82 -13.33 -20.16
N THR A 256 10.67 -12.36 -19.81
CA THR A 256 11.86 -12.04 -20.60
C THR A 256 13.10 -12.84 -20.22
N HIS A 257 13.17 -13.40 -19.02
CA HIS A 257 14.37 -14.04 -18.45
C HIS A 257 14.20 -15.51 -18.06
N LEU A 258 12.97 -15.96 -17.84
CA LEU A 258 12.65 -17.36 -17.62
C LEU A 258 12.08 -17.91 -18.92
N THR A 259 12.63 -19.00 -19.43
CA THR A 259 12.00 -19.75 -20.51
C THR A 259 10.67 -20.27 -20.01
N LEU A 260 9.57 -19.71 -20.49
CA LEU A 260 8.26 -20.29 -20.27
C LEU A 260 8.20 -21.63 -21.02
N PRO A 261 7.69 -22.72 -20.43
CA PRO A 261 7.37 -23.89 -21.21
C PRO A 261 6.32 -23.47 -22.24
N THR A 262 6.64 -23.67 -23.50
CA THR A 262 5.72 -23.56 -24.64
C THR A 262 4.62 -24.61 -24.54
#